data_e4cd59be2e6e1e5b19b609297843fe3e
#
_entry.id   e4cd59be2e6e1e5b19b609297843fe3e
#
_cell.length_a   1.000
_cell.length_b   1.000
_cell.length_c   1.000
_cell.angle_alpha   90.00
_cell.angle_beta   90.00
_cell.angle_gamma   90.00
#
_symmetry.space_group_name_H-M   'P 1'
#
loop_
_entity.id
_entity.type
_entity.pdbx_description
1 polymer ?
#
loop_
_entity_poly.entity_id
_entity_poly.type
_entity_poly.pdbx_seq_one_letter_code
_entity_poly.pdbx_strand_id
1 'polypeptide(L)'
;MINLSSTIQLATELIRTKTSGCEAAFLAGSVVRGEATTTSDLDIVVFDSSVTASYRESFMYEDWPVEWYVHNLESYYAFYESDCARGRPSMPKMVSEGVILQDNGCAKALQKEAEVILRKGPDPWEEETIRRKRYFLTDVLEDFI
;
A
#
# COMPACT_ATOMS: atom_id res chain seq x y z
N MET A 1 12.67 -10.63 -20.28
CA MET A 1 12.09 -11.11 -19.02
C MET A 1 12.20 -10.06 -17.93
N ILE A 2 11.12 -9.81 -17.20
CA ILE A 2 11.10 -8.82 -16.14
C ILE A 2 11.76 -9.42 -14.89
N ASN A 3 12.79 -8.75 -14.39
CA ASN A 3 13.54 -9.19 -13.21
C ASN A 3 13.00 -8.46 -11.97
N LEU A 4 12.43 -9.21 -11.03
CA LEU A 4 11.85 -8.63 -9.81
C LEU A 4 12.90 -7.88 -8.98
N SER A 5 14.12 -8.39 -8.86
CA SER A 5 15.17 -7.72 -8.10
C SER A 5 15.51 -6.35 -8.66
N SER A 6 15.63 -6.23 -9.98
CA SER A 6 15.87 -4.95 -10.64
C SER A 6 14.69 -4.00 -10.47
N THR A 7 13.48 -4.53 -10.52
CA THR A 7 12.26 -3.75 -10.33
C THR A 7 12.17 -3.21 -8.90
N ILE A 8 12.50 -4.02 -7.90
CA ILE A 8 12.53 -3.61 -6.50
C ILE A 8 13.56 -2.50 -6.30
N GLN A 9 14.74 -2.63 -6.89
CA GLN A 9 15.78 -1.64 -6.80
C GLN A 9 15.33 -0.30 -7.40
N LEU A 10 14.72 -0.33 -8.56
CA LEU A 10 14.20 0.85 -9.23
C LEU A 10 13.10 1.53 -8.41
N ALA A 11 12.18 0.74 -7.88
CA ALA A 11 11.10 1.25 -7.02
C ALA A 11 11.65 1.86 -5.73
N THR A 12 12.67 1.25 -5.14
CA THR A 12 13.33 1.77 -3.94
C THR A 12 13.98 3.13 -4.22
N GLU A 13 14.62 3.28 -5.36
CA GLU A 13 15.20 4.57 -5.77
C GLU A 13 14.12 5.63 -5.93
N LEU A 14 12.98 5.26 -6.51
CA LEU A 14 11.85 6.17 -6.68
C LEU A 14 11.31 6.65 -5.32
N ILE A 15 11.17 5.75 -4.35
CA ILE A 15 10.77 6.11 -2.98
C ILE A 15 11.77 7.11 -2.38
N ARG A 16 13.05 6.83 -2.55
CA ARG A 16 14.11 7.67 -1.99
C ARG A 16 14.10 9.08 -2.55
N THR A 17 13.82 9.22 -3.84
CA THR A 17 13.82 10.53 -4.50
C THR A 17 12.51 11.28 -4.33
N LYS A 18 11.37 10.59 -4.25
CA LYS A 18 10.05 11.22 -4.24
C LYS A 18 9.47 11.39 -2.85
N THR A 19 9.73 10.46 -1.92
CA THR A 19 9.10 10.48 -0.59
C THR A 19 9.93 9.74 0.46
N SER A 20 11.16 10.18 0.68
CA SER A 20 12.07 9.51 1.64
C SER A 20 11.58 9.53 3.09
N GLY A 21 10.65 10.42 3.43
CA GLY A 21 10.11 10.57 4.78
C GLY A 21 8.84 9.77 5.07
N CYS A 22 8.38 8.92 4.15
CA CYS A 22 7.16 8.15 4.38
C CYS A 22 7.38 7.05 5.44
N GLU A 23 6.31 6.64 6.12
CA GLU A 23 6.36 5.61 7.17
C GLU A 23 6.49 4.22 6.59
N ALA A 24 5.89 3.96 5.43
CA ALA A 24 5.97 2.66 4.77
C ALA A 24 5.71 2.81 3.28
N ALA A 25 6.28 1.92 2.48
CA ALA A 25 6.02 1.86 1.05
C ALA A 25 6.11 0.42 0.58
N PHE A 26 5.24 0.05 -0.37
CA PHE A 26 5.13 -1.31 -0.89
C PHE A 26 5.11 -1.30 -2.41
N LEU A 27 5.82 -2.24 -3.01
CA LEU A 27 5.69 -2.55 -4.44
C LEU A 27 4.68 -3.68 -4.58
N ALA A 28 3.65 -3.50 -5.37
CA ALA A 28 2.56 -4.45 -5.52
C ALA A 28 2.25 -4.72 -6.99
N GLY A 29 1.13 -5.41 -7.23
CA GLY A 29 0.62 -5.66 -8.56
C GLY A 29 1.22 -6.88 -9.25
N SER A 30 1.01 -6.97 -10.56
CA SER A 30 1.39 -8.13 -11.36
C SER A 30 2.90 -8.41 -11.33
N VAL A 31 3.72 -7.38 -11.18
CA VAL A 31 5.18 -7.52 -11.10
C VAL A 31 5.59 -8.42 -9.94
N VAL A 32 4.94 -8.22 -8.78
CA VAL A 32 5.24 -8.99 -7.57
C VAL A 32 4.72 -10.42 -7.69
N ARG A 33 3.57 -10.60 -8.34
CA ARG A 33 2.96 -11.93 -8.51
C ARG A 33 3.62 -12.78 -9.60
N GLY A 34 4.61 -12.24 -10.31
CA GLY A 34 5.23 -12.95 -11.43
C GLY A 34 4.36 -13.02 -12.68
N GLU A 35 3.36 -12.17 -12.78
CA GLU A 35 2.41 -12.10 -13.90
C GLU A 35 2.68 -10.92 -14.82
N ALA A 36 3.81 -10.24 -14.62
CA ALA A 36 4.12 -9.02 -15.36
C ALA A 36 4.33 -9.28 -16.84
N THR A 37 3.83 -8.35 -17.65
CA THR A 37 4.02 -8.31 -19.10
C THR A 37 4.70 -7.01 -19.47
N THR A 38 4.98 -6.80 -20.75
CA THR A 38 5.59 -5.55 -21.24
C THR A 38 4.68 -4.34 -21.05
N THR A 39 3.39 -4.56 -20.78
CA THR A 39 2.42 -3.49 -20.56
C THR A 39 2.06 -3.31 -19.08
N SER A 40 2.71 -4.05 -18.17
CA SER A 40 2.43 -3.95 -16.74
C SER A 40 2.93 -2.65 -16.14
N ASP A 41 2.18 -2.14 -15.16
CA ASP A 41 2.55 -0.95 -14.39
C ASP A 41 3.27 -1.34 -13.12
N LEU A 42 4.02 -0.40 -12.55
CA LEU A 42 4.52 -0.51 -11.19
C LEU A 42 3.47 0.10 -10.25
N ASP A 43 2.84 -0.74 -9.45
CA ASP A 43 1.88 -0.28 -8.45
C ASP A 43 2.63 -0.05 -7.13
N ILE A 44 2.70 1.19 -6.68
CA ILE A 44 3.41 1.56 -5.46
C ILE A 44 2.42 2.19 -4.48
N VAL A 45 2.37 1.64 -3.27
CA VAL A 45 1.50 2.13 -2.20
C VAL A 45 2.38 2.76 -1.13
N VAL A 46 2.11 4.02 -0.80
CA VAL A 46 2.88 4.80 0.16
C VAL A 46 2.00 5.23 1.31
N PHE A 47 2.49 5.06 2.54
CA PHE A 47 1.85 5.56 3.75
C PHE A 47 2.67 6.73 4.28
N ASP A 48 2.09 7.92 4.26
CA ASP A 48 2.75 9.15 4.64
C ASP A 48 1.81 9.99 5.50
N SER A 49 2.14 10.13 6.79
CA SER A 49 1.31 10.86 7.75
C SER A 49 1.27 12.36 7.48
N SER A 50 2.18 12.88 6.67
CA SER A 50 2.22 14.31 6.35
C SER A 50 1.16 14.73 5.34
N VAL A 51 0.56 13.79 4.59
CA VAL A 51 -0.50 14.13 3.64
C VAL A 51 -1.84 14.25 4.35
N THR A 52 -2.67 15.19 3.89
CA THR A 52 -3.98 15.44 4.52
C THR A 52 -5.09 14.58 3.95
N ALA A 53 -4.87 14.02 2.75
CA ALA A 53 -5.85 13.15 2.09
C ALA A 53 -5.12 12.19 1.17
N SER A 54 -5.75 11.05 0.89
CA SER A 54 -5.23 10.10 -0.11
C SER A 54 -5.24 10.73 -1.49
N TYR A 55 -4.22 10.38 -2.28
CA TYR A 55 -4.22 10.78 -3.69
C TYR A 55 -3.53 9.70 -4.53
N ARG A 56 -3.73 9.78 -5.82
CA ARG A 56 -3.16 8.88 -6.81
C ARG A 56 -2.53 9.69 -7.93
N GLU A 57 -1.35 9.28 -8.35
CA GLU A 57 -0.67 9.85 -9.51
C GLU A 57 -0.30 8.75 -10.48
N SER A 58 -0.34 9.06 -11.78
CA SER A 58 0.16 8.17 -12.82
C SER A 58 1.26 8.90 -13.56
N PHE A 59 2.43 8.28 -13.69
CA PHE A 59 3.56 8.90 -14.37
C PHE A 59 4.52 7.83 -14.91
N MET A 60 5.48 8.25 -15.72
CA MET A 60 6.54 7.38 -16.22
C MET A 60 7.81 7.57 -15.40
N TYR A 61 8.47 6.47 -15.06
CA TYR A 61 9.78 6.48 -14.39
C TYR A 61 10.65 5.41 -14.99
N GLU A 62 11.79 5.80 -15.57
CA GLU A 62 12.74 4.86 -16.20
C GLU A 62 12.04 3.90 -17.18
N ASP A 63 11.19 4.45 -18.04
CA ASP A 63 10.39 3.73 -19.04
C ASP A 63 9.30 2.82 -18.47
N TRP A 64 9.05 2.88 -17.16
CA TRP A 64 7.96 2.15 -16.52
C TRP A 64 6.77 3.05 -16.26
N PRO A 65 5.55 2.64 -16.64
CA PRO A 65 4.35 3.31 -16.11
C PRO A 65 4.26 3.05 -14.62
N VAL A 66 4.04 4.08 -13.83
CA VAL A 66 3.91 3.97 -12.38
C VAL A 66 2.53 4.44 -11.94
N GLU A 67 1.87 3.63 -11.13
CA GLU A 67 0.67 4.00 -10.41
C GLU A 67 1.06 4.22 -8.96
N TRP A 68 0.97 5.46 -8.51
CA TRP A 68 1.47 5.92 -7.23
C TRP A 68 0.30 6.26 -6.32
N TYR A 69 0.10 5.45 -5.28
CA TYR A 69 -0.99 5.61 -4.32
C TYR A 69 -0.42 6.10 -3.00
N VAL A 70 -0.90 7.24 -2.49
CA VAL A 70 -0.45 7.78 -1.22
C VAL A 70 -1.62 7.89 -0.26
N HIS A 71 -1.42 7.41 0.96
CA HIS A 71 -2.44 7.41 2.01
C HIS A 71 -1.86 7.89 3.33
N ASN A 72 -2.68 8.57 4.14
CA ASN A 72 -2.49 8.56 5.58
C ASN A 72 -3.37 7.43 6.14
N LEU A 73 -3.27 7.12 7.44
CA LEU A 73 -4.03 6.01 7.99
C LEU A 73 -5.54 6.20 7.87
N GLU A 74 -6.02 7.40 8.17
CA GLU A 74 -7.45 7.68 8.12
C GLU A 74 -8.03 7.50 6.73
N SER A 75 -7.38 8.06 5.73
CA SER A 75 -7.83 7.94 4.33
C SER A 75 -7.71 6.52 3.81
N TYR A 76 -6.71 5.76 4.29
CA TYR A 76 -6.54 4.36 3.94
C TYR A 76 -7.73 3.51 4.40
N TYR A 77 -8.20 3.71 5.63
CA TYR A 77 -9.37 2.97 6.12
C TYR A 77 -10.66 3.38 5.42
N ALA A 78 -10.78 4.63 5.02
CA ALA A 78 -11.91 5.06 4.19
C ALA A 78 -11.92 4.33 2.84
N PHE A 79 -10.76 4.10 2.25
CA PHE A 79 -10.61 3.27 1.05
C PHE A 79 -11.04 1.83 1.29
N TYR A 80 -10.68 1.25 2.43
CA TYR A 80 -11.10 -0.11 2.78
C TYR A 80 -12.62 -0.24 2.79
N GLU A 81 -13.30 0.69 3.42
CA GLU A 81 -14.76 0.70 3.47
C GLU A 81 -15.35 0.72 2.06
N SER A 82 -14.83 1.57 1.21
CA SER A 82 -15.28 1.71 -0.18
C SER A 82 -15.03 0.42 -0.98
N ASP A 83 -13.83 -0.14 -0.86
CA ASP A 83 -13.45 -1.37 -1.58
C ASP A 83 -14.27 -2.56 -1.12
N CYS A 84 -14.50 -2.70 0.18
CA CYS A 84 -15.33 -3.78 0.73
C CYS A 84 -16.76 -3.66 0.27
N ALA A 85 -17.32 -2.45 0.25
CA ALA A 85 -18.68 -2.22 -0.21
C ALA A 85 -18.89 -2.58 -1.68
N ARG A 86 -17.83 -2.45 -2.49
CA ARG A 86 -17.85 -2.82 -3.91
C ARG A 86 -17.51 -4.29 -4.16
N GLY A 87 -17.11 -5.02 -3.12
CA GLY A 87 -16.61 -6.39 -3.28
C GLY A 87 -15.26 -6.47 -4.00
N ARG A 88 -14.49 -5.40 -3.98
CA ARG A 88 -13.19 -5.31 -4.69
C ARG A 88 -12.10 -4.88 -3.72
N PRO A 89 -11.54 -5.77 -2.91
CA PRO A 89 -10.54 -5.41 -1.90
C PRO A 89 -9.16 -5.19 -2.52
N SER A 90 -9.05 -4.28 -3.49
CA SER A 90 -7.81 -4.06 -4.24
C SER A 90 -6.68 -3.48 -3.38
N MET A 91 -6.98 -2.50 -2.54
CA MET A 91 -5.96 -1.88 -1.69
C MET A 91 -5.43 -2.85 -0.62
N PRO A 92 -6.28 -3.57 0.14
CA PRO A 92 -5.79 -4.59 1.05
C PRO A 92 -4.94 -5.66 0.35
N LYS A 93 -5.33 -6.06 -0.85
CA LYS A 93 -4.58 -7.05 -1.62
C LYS A 93 -3.18 -6.52 -1.97
N MET A 94 -3.08 -5.29 -2.45
CA MET A 94 -1.79 -4.68 -2.78
C MET A 94 -0.87 -4.58 -1.57
N VAL A 95 -1.41 -4.20 -0.42
CA VAL A 95 -0.60 -4.10 0.81
C VAL A 95 -0.16 -5.46 1.29
N SER A 96 -1.06 -6.46 1.32
CA SER A 96 -0.74 -7.80 1.84
C SER A 96 0.28 -8.53 0.98
N GLU A 97 0.21 -8.39 -0.33
CA GLU A 97 1.12 -9.03 -1.28
C GLU A 97 2.40 -8.23 -1.51
N GLY A 98 2.42 -6.97 -1.11
CA GLY A 98 3.47 -6.04 -1.48
C GLY A 98 4.85 -6.40 -0.94
N VAL A 99 5.88 -6.05 -1.71
CA VAL A 99 7.26 -6.10 -1.25
C VAL A 99 7.54 -4.79 -0.52
N ILE A 100 8.04 -4.89 0.70
CA ILE A 100 8.35 -3.70 1.51
C ILE A 100 9.53 -2.96 0.90
N LEU A 101 9.32 -1.71 0.50
CA LEU A 101 10.36 -0.84 -0.06
C LEU A 101 10.94 0.09 1.00
N GLN A 102 10.12 0.52 1.93
CA GLN A 102 10.54 1.35 3.06
C GLN A 102 9.68 1.00 4.28
N ASP A 103 10.30 0.95 5.45
CA ASP A 103 9.65 0.54 6.68
C ASP A 103 10.18 1.35 7.87
N ASN A 104 9.31 2.13 8.48
CA ASN A 104 9.60 2.89 9.68
C ASN A 104 9.09 2.13 10.93
N GLY A 105 8.87 0.82 10.80
CA GLY A 105 8.43 -0.05 11.89
C GLY A 105 6.98 -0.50 11.80
N CYS A 106 6.17 0.05 10.89
CA CYS A 106 4.74 -0.26 10.79
C CYS A 106 4.36 -1.14 9.60
N ALA A 107 5.28 -1.39 8.66
CA ALA A 107 4.94 -2.07 7.41
C ALA A 107 4.36 -3.46 7.63
N LYS A 108 4.93 -4.26 8.50
CA LYS A 108 4.43 -5.61 8.79
C LYS A 108 3.07 -5.60 9.46
N ALA A 109 2.81 -4.63 10.33
CA ALA A 109 1.50 -4.48 10.97
C ALA A 109 0.42 -4.14 9.93
N LEU A 110 0.74 -3.27 8.98
CA LEU A 110 -0.16 -2.94 7.89
C LEU A 110 -0.45 -4.16 7.01
N GLN A 111 0.57 -4.95 6.69
CA GLN A 111 0.40 -6.18 5.91
C GLN A 111 -0.45 -7.20 6.64
N LYS A 112 -0.22 -7.40 7.92
CA LYS A 112 -0.97 -8.35 8.74
C LYS A 112 -2.44 -7.97 8.81
N GLU A 113 -2.73 -6.70 8.99
CA GLU A 113 -4.11 -6.22 9.01
C GLU A 113 -4.78 -6.42 7.65
N ALA A 114 -4.07 -6.13 6.57
CA ALA A 114 -4.58 -6.36 5.22
C ALA A 114 -4.91 -7.84 4.99
N GLU A 115 -4.08 -8.76 5.47
CA GLU A 115 -4.35 -10.19 5.40
C GLU A 115 -5.62 -10.58 6.16
N VAL A 116 -5.85 -10.00 7.34
CA VAL A 116 -7.05 -10.26 8.12
C VAL A 116 -8.30 -9.79 7.37
N ILE A 117 -8.22 -8.60 6.77
CA ILE A 117 -9.32 -8.06 5.97
C ILE A 117 -9.66 -8.99 4.81
N LEU A 118 -8.65 -9.48 4.10
CA LEU A 118 -8.84 -10.38 2.97
C LEU A 118 -9.43 -11.72 3.38
N ARG A 119 -9.05 -12.25 4.54
CA ARG A 119 -9.61 -13.51 5.06
C ARG A 119 -11.07 -13.41 5.43
N LYS A 120 -11.52 -12.25 5.86
CA LYS A 120 -12.93 -12.01 6.15
C LYS A 120 -13.80 -11.98 4.89
N GLY A 121 -13.17 -11.74 3.73
CA GLY A 121 -13.86 -11.68 2.47
C GLY A 121 -14.59 -10.35 2.26
N PRO A 122 -15.58 -10.31 1.34
CA PRO A 122 -16.20 -9.06 0.92
C PRO A 122 -17.24 -8.48 1.88
N ASP A 123 -17.51 -9.13 3.01
CA ASP A 123 -18.47 -8.62 3.98
C ASP A 123 -17.98 -7.31 4.58
N PRO A 124 -18.79 -6.25 4.54
CA PRO A 124 -18.37 -4.98 5.12
C PRO A 124 -18.19 -5.10 6.63
N TRP A 125 -17.14 -4.47 7.16
CA TRP A 125 -16.94 -4.42 8.60
C TRP A 125 -17.91 -3.41 9.22
N GLU A 126 -18.35 -3.70 10.44
CA GLU A 126 -19.11 -2.73 11.20
C GLU A 126 -18.22 -1.53 11.53
N GLU A 127 -18.83 -0.36 11.60
CA GLU A 127 -18.14 0.89 11.87
C GLU A 127 -17.28 0.82 13.15
N GLU A 128 -17.80 0.20 14.18
CA GLU A 128 -17.07 0.03 15.45
C GLU A 128 -15.80 -0.80 15.28
N THR A 129 -15.86 -1.87 14.48
CA THR A 129 -14.71 -2.72 14.21
C THR A 129 -13.63 -1.95 13.45
N ILE A 130 -14.03 -1.15 12.47
CA ILE A 130 -13.11 -0.32 11.71
C ILE A 130 -12.41 0.69 12.62
N ARG A 131 -13.14 1.32 13.53
CA ARG A 131 -12.57 2.29 14.49
C ARG A 131 -11.52 1.63 15.37
N ARG A 132 -11.79 0.43 15.89
CA ARG A 132 -10.83 -0.28 16.73
C ARG A 132 -9.54 -0.58 15.97
N LYS A 133 -9.64 -0.95 14.71
CA LYS A 133 -8.47 -1.21 13.87
C LYS A 133 -7.65 0.06 13.62
N ARG A 134 -8.31 1.17 13.40
CA ARG A 134 -7.64 2.47 13.24
C ARG A 134 -6.84 2.84 14.48
N TYR A 135 -7.43 2.68 15.66
CA TYR A 135 -6.73 2.96 16.92
C TYR A 135 -5.53 2.06 17.11
N PHE A 136 -5.67 0.79 16.83
CA PHE A 136 -4.57 -0.16 16.95
C PHE A 136 -3.37 0.25 16.08
N LEU A 137 -3.59 0.56 14.82
CA LEU A 137 -2.51 0.97 13.91
C LEU A 137 -1.94 2.34 14.28
N THR A 138 -2.77 3.26 14.75
CA THR A 138 -2.30 4.57 15.20
C THR A 138 -1.34 4.41 16.39
N ASP A 139 -1.68 3.57 17.36
CA ASP A 139 -0.81 3.28 18.49
C ASP A 139 0.51 2.67 18.05
N VAL A 140 0.49 1.74 17.11
CA VAL A 140 1.69 1.13 16.57
C VAL A 140 2.57 2.17 15.88
N LEU A 141 1.99 3.08 15.12
CA LEU A 141 2.73 4.14 14.45
C LEU A 141 3.34 5.12 15.44
N GLU A 142 2.60 5.51 16.46
CA GLU A 142 3.08 6.42 17.51
C GLU A 142 4.27 5.83 18.27
N ASP A 143 4.28 4.54 18.50
CA ASP A 143 5.38 3.84 19.17
C ASP A 143 6.69 3.89 18.38
N PHE A 144 6.62 4.12 17.07
CA PHE A 144 7.79 4.15 16.18
C PHE A 144 8.20 5.55 15.72
N ILE A 145 7.50 6.55 16.15
CA ILE A 145 7.82 7.95 15.86
C ILE A 145 8.58 8.55 17.03
#